data_0042f12c41673a1db211139f10e8dbe4
#
_entry.id   0042f12c41673a1db211139f10e8dbe4
#
_cell.length_a   1.000
_cell.length_b   1.000
_cell.length_c   1.000
_cell.angle_alpha   90.00
_cell.angle_beta   90.00
_cell.angle_gamma   90.00
#
_symmetry.space_group_name_H-M   'P 1'
#
loop_
_entity.id
_entity.type
_entity.pdbx_description
1 polymer ?
#
loop_
_entity_poly.entity_id
_entity_poly.type
_entity_poly.pdbx_seq_one_letter_code
_entity_poly.pdbx_strand_id
1 'polypeptide(L)'
;TLYSSAQINGVLKETGQEKRLQIVPETDLSGHGTHVAGIIGATNNNGKGVSSIAGGTGNNDGVRLMTCQIFEGSMSASDSQNAAAYIYAADNGACIAQCSYGNSYAITEDDMYINGGEFKIDGKDVKLDGSPLENAALRYFLDPANSNHPSLEGNIAVFAAGNHSQPYSSYPGALPYVISVTAFGADYLPGGYTNYGPGCKIAAPGGEYFDADNYGMMILSTGVSNAAQSSPGIGGDRNYVYMQGTSMACPHVSGVVALGISYAKKLGKKFSRDEFQSLLLTSVNELDGHFTGTKDYYDLSSYSWTKLDLSRYQGKMGTGAVDAWKFLMAIEGTPTIMTQAGKKMCIDISRYCNPHDEYTITVDAATKTALG
;
A
#
# COMPACT_ATOMS: atom_id res chain seq x y z
N THR A 1 23.30 16.58 -5.94
CA THR A 1 24.27 15.84 -5.11
C THR A 1 23.48 15.29 -3.94
N LEU A 2 23.31 13.95 -3.89
CA LEU A 2 22.65 13.28 -2.77
C LEU A 2 23.61 13.31 -1.57
N TYR A 3 23.08 13.65 -0.40
CA TYR A 3 23.85 13.61 0.84
C TYR A 3 24.03 12.15 1.27
N SER A 4 25.22 11.78 1.70
CA SER A 4 25.45 10.49 2.35
C SER A 4 24.82 10.45 3.74
N SER A 5 24.56 9.26 4.28
CA SER A 5 24.04 9.09 5.66
C SER A 5 24.93 9.80 6.68
N ALA A 6 26.25 9.80 6.49
CA ALA A 6 27.19 10.53 7.34
C ALA A 6 26.96 12.05 7.29
N GLN A 7 26.64 12.60 6.10
CA GLN A 7 26.33 14.02 5.96
C GLN A 7 25.00 14.40 6.58
N ILE A 8 23.97 13.54 6.45
CA ILE A 8 22.66 13.74 7.08
C ILE A 8 22.80 13.68 8.61
N ASN A 9 23.50 12.68 9.14
CA ASN A 9 23.77 12.55 10.57
C ASN A 9 24.61 13.72 11.09
N GLY A 10 25.56 14.23 10.29
CA GLY A 10 26.31 15.43 10.60
C GLY A 10 25.44 16.66 10.74
N VAL A 11 24.55 16.89 9.78
CA VAL A 11 23.59 18.03 9.80
C VAL A 11 22.61 17.91 10.96
N LEU A 12 22.10 16.73 11.26
CA LEU A 12 21.21 16.49 12.39
C LEU A 12 21.92 16.78 13.72
N LYS A 13 23.19 16.40 13.84
CA LYS A 13 24.02 16.65 15.01
C LYS A 13 24.34 18.14 15.19
N GLU A 14 24.73 18.84 14.12
CA GLU A 14 25.02 20.27 14.13
C GLU A 14 23.79 21.12 14.43
N THR A 15 22.62 20.72 13.98
CA THR A 15 21.36 21.45 14.21
C THR A 15 20.67 21.13 15.52
N GLY A 16 21.24 20.23 16.33
CA GLY A 16 20.64 19.80 17.60
C GLY A 16 19.34 19.01 17.44
N GLN A 17 19.03 18.57 16.22
CA GLN A 17 17.79 17.83 15.92
C GLN A 17 17.84 16.36 16.32
N GLU A 18 18.99 15.85 16.80
CA GLU A 18 19.09 14.51 17.40
C GLU A 18 18.03 14.28 18.50
N LYS A 19 17.64 15.35 19.21
CA LYS A 19 16.57 15.27 20.22
C LYS A 19 15.15 15.15 19.63
N ARG A 20 14.96 15.48 18.36
CA ARG A 20 13.65 15.33 17.67
C ARG A 20 13.37 13.93 17.17
N LEU A 21 14.39 13.08 17.08
CA LEU A 21 14.23 11.64 16.80
C LEU A 21 13.79 10.85 18.04
N GLN A 22 13.74 11.48 19.22
CA GLN A 22 13.03 10.88 20.35
C GLN A 22 11.53 11.00 20.06
N ILE A 23 10.91 9.86 19.77
CA ILE A 23 9.47 9.72 19.82
C ILE A 23 9.03 10.25 21.18
N VAL A 24 8.41 11.42 21.20
CA VAL A 24 7.73 11.91 22.39
C VAL A 24 6.30 11.39 22.27
N PRO A 25 5.96 10.27 22.94
CA PRO A 25 4.64 9.64 22.80
C PRO A 25 3.48 10.59 23.19
N GLU A 26 3.82 11.65 23.91
CA GLU A 26 2.89 12.65 24.41
C GLU A 26 2.41 13.64 23.33
N THR A 27 3.05 13.66 22.15
CA THR A 27 2.73 14.59 21.06
C THR A 27 2.17 13.93 19.80
N ASP A 28 2.08 12.60 19.72
CA ASP A 28 1.36 11.93 18.63
C ASP A 28 -0.15 12.09 18.83
N LEU A 29 -0.67 13.24 18.42
CA LEU A 29 -2.09 13.55 18.52
C LEU A 29 -2.93 12.78 17.50
N SER A 30 -2.33 12.16 16.49
CA SER A 30 -3.08 11.52 15.41
C SER A 30 -3.17 9.99 15.53
N GLY A 31 -2.16 9.30 16.08
CA GLY A 31 -2.06 7.83 16.12
C GLY A 31 -2.07 7.14 14.75
N HIS A 32 -2.06 7.91 13.65
CA HIS A 32 -2.17 7.39 12.29
C HIS A 32 -1.04 6.41 11.98
N GLY A 33 0.21 6.78 12.26
CA GLY A 33 1.37 5.90 12.03
C GLY A 33 1.33 4.63 12.88
N THR A 34 0.83 4.72 14.13
CA THR A 34 0.63 3.56 15.02
C THR A 34 -0.42 2.61 14.44
N HIS A 35 -1.52 3.14 13.91
CA HIS A 35 -2.56 2.34 13.28
C HIS A 35 -2.05 1.61 12.03
N VAL A 36 -1.35 2.32 11.16
CA VAL A 36 -0.70 1.79 9.96
C VAL A 36 0.30 0.68 10.31
N ALA A 37 1.16 0.92 11.30
CA ALA A 37 2.14 -0.06 11.79
C ALA A 37 1.46 -1.33 12.33
N GLY A 38 0.34 -1.17 13.03
CA GLY A 38 -0.44 -2.29 13.57
C GLY A 38 -1.01 -3.22 12.49
N ILE A 39 -1.47 -2.68 11.35
CA ILE A 39 -1.96 -3.49 10.23
C ILE A 39 -0.84 -4.39 9.67
N ILE A 40 0.39 -3.87 9.61
CA ILE A 40 1.53 -4.63 9.07
C ILE A 40 2.05 -5.65 10.06
N GLY A 41 2.31 -5.23 11.31
CA GLY A 41 3.19 -5.96 12.21
C GLY A 41 2.77 -6.04 13.67
N ALA A 42 1.49 -5.81 14.05
CA ALA A 42 1.02 -6.15 15.38
C ALA A 42 1.26 -7.65 15.64
N THR A 43 1.81 -7.99 16.80
CA THR A 43 2.20 -9.36 17.13
C THR A 43 1.00 -10.30 17.14
N ASN A 44 1.03 -11.34 16.32
CA ASN A 44 -0.02 -12.35 16.25
C ASN A 44 0.11 -13.35 17.42
N ASN A 45 -0.97 -14.07 17.74
CA ASN A 45 -1.04 -15.14 18.74
C ASN A 45 -0.59 -14.75 20.17
N ASN A 46 -0.60 -13.50 20.51
CA ASN A 46 -0.22 -13.00 21.85
C ASN A 46 -1.44 -12.90 22.81
N GLY A 47 -2.63 -13.24 22.35
CA GLY A 47 -3.88 -13.16 23.13
C GLY A 47 -4.33 -11.72 23.42
N LYS A 48 -3.82 -10.72 22.69
CA LYS A 48 -4.12 -9.30 22.92
C LYS A 48 -4.47 -8.60 21.59
N GLY A 49 -5.52 -7.79 21.63
CA GLY A 49 -5.86 -6.83 20.58
C GLY A 49 -6.08 -7.45 19.21
N VAL A 50 -5.31 -7.01 18.23
CA VAL A 50 -5.47 -7.34 16.81
C VAL A 50 -4.37 -8.28 16.32
N SER A 51 -4.68 -9.03 15.27
CA SER A 51 -3.70 -9.72 14.43
C SER A 51 -3.37 -8.85 13.23
N SER A 52 -2.12 -8.88 12.79
CA SER A 52 -1.65 -8.18 11.60
C SER A 52 -1.35 -9.12 10.44
N ILE A 53 -1.03 -8.55 9.28
CA ILE A 53 -0.69 -9.34 8.09
C ILE A 53 0.64 -10.08 8.28
N ALA A 54 1.68 -9.42 8.78
CA ALA A 54 3.03 -9.96 8.90
C ALA A 54 3.57 -10.00 10.34
N GLY A 55 2.70 -10.08 11.33
CA GLY A 55 3.05 -10.07 12.76
C GLY A 55 3.64 -11.37 13.30
N GLY A 56 3.91 -12.35 12.44
CA GLY A 56 4.52 -13.61 12.81
C GLY A 56 3.59 -14.59 13.52
N THR A 57 4.17 -15.51 14.28
CA THR A 57 3.45 -16.58 14.98
C THR A 57 3.34 -16.37 16.49
N GLY A 58 3.82 -15.24 17.01
CA GLY A 58 3.94 -14.97 18.44
C GLY A 58 5.32 -15.29 19.03
N ASN A 59 6.25 -15.76 18.21
CA ASN A 59 7.60 -16.16 18.62
C ASN A 59 8.68 -15.14 18.26
N ASN A 60 8.34 -13.86 18.17
CA ASN A 60 9.23 -12.78 17.69
C ASN A 60 9.77 -12.99 16.26
N ASP A 61 9.02 -13.70 15.44
CA ASP A 61 9.30 -14.07 14.05
C ASP A 61 8.53 -13.20 13.04
N GLY A 62 7.83 -12.19 13.52
CA GLY A 62 7.13 -11.21 12.68
C GLY A 62 8.07 -10.21 12.00
N VAL A 63 7.48 -9.42 11.09
CA VAL A 63 8.18 -8.33 10.41
C VAL A 63 8.78 -7.33 11.41
N ARG A 64 9.95 -6.79 11.08
CA ARG A 64 10.56 -5.71 11.84
C ARG A 64 10.17 -4.38 11.24
N LEU A 65 9.67 -3.47 12.07
CA LEU A 65 9.26 -2.14 11.66
C LEU A 65 10.38 -1.14 12.00
N MET A 66 10.75 -0.36 10.99
CA MET A 66 11.61 0.82 11.13
C MET A 66 10.71 2.04 11.00
N THR A 67 10.53 2.79 12.08
CA THR A 67 9.65 3.96 12.08
C THR A 67 10.43 5.21 11.71
N CYS A 68 9.97 5.91 10.67
CA CYS A 68 10.45 7.23 10.29
C CYS A 68 9.29 8.21 10.50
N GLN A 69 9.43 9.10 11.46
CA GLN A 69 8.40 10.09 11.75
C GLN A 69 8.45 11.21 10.71
N ILE A 70 7.37 11.37 9.95
CA ILE A 70 7.21 12.42 8.94
C ILE A 70 6.02 13.35 9.24
N PHE A 71 5.25 13.06 10.28
CA PHE A 71 4.16 13.90 10.75
C PHE A 71 4.35 14.24 12.21
N GLU A 72 4.08 15.49 12.58
CA GLU A 72 4.03 15.96 13.96
C GLU A 72 2.70 16.70 14.17
N GLY A 73 1.74 16.03 14.81
CA GLY A 73 0.39 16.55 14.95
C GLY A 73 -0.30 16.74 13.59
N SER A 74 -0.63 17.99 13.24
CA SER A 74 -1.21 18.37 11.95
C SER A 74 -0.17 18.81 10.90
N MET A 75 1.12 18.83 11.27
CA MET A 75 2.19 19.27 10.36
C MET A 75 2.70 18.09 9.55
N SER A 76 2.81 18.28 8.24
CA SER A 76 3.45 17.34 7.32
C SER A 76 4.94 17.61 7.23
N ALA A 77 5.72 16.56 6.93
CA ALA A 77 7.13 16.71 6.61
C ALA A 77 7.32 17.57 5.34
N SER A 78 8.43 18.28 5.32
CA SER A 78 8.94 18.89 4.08
C SER A 78 9.53 17.81 3.16
N ASP A 79 9.70 18.14 1.88
CA ASP A 79 10.34 17.27 0.90
C ASP A 79 11.72 16.79 1.34
N SER A 80 12.48 17.64 2.03
CA SER A 80 13.80 17.29 2.56
C SER A 80 13.72 16.28 3.71
N GLN A 81 12.68 16.34 4.53
CA GLN A 81 12.46 15.38 5.62
C GLN A 81 12.01 14.02 5.05
N ASN A 82 11.11 14.02 4.06
CA ASN A 82 10.72 12.80 3.35
C ASN A 82 11.94 12.17 2.65
N ALA A 83 12.73 12.95 1.93
CA ALA A 83 13.95 12.49 1.29
C ALA A 83 14.94 11.88 2.29
N ALA A 84 15.15 12.52 3.44
CA ALA A 84 16.01 12.00 4.50
C ALA A 84 15.50 10.66 5.06
N ALA A 85 14.17 10.50 5.20
CA ALA A 85 13.57 9.25 5.66
C ALA A 85 13.83 8.08 4.69
N TYR A 86 13.72 8.29 3.38
CA TYR A 86 14.03 7.25 2.38
C TYR A 86 15.50 6.84 2.40
N ILE A 87 16.39 7.83 2.46
CA ILE A 87 17.84 7.56 2.50
C ILE A 87 18.19 6.80 3.79
N TYR A 88 17.66 7.26 4.93
CA TYR A 88 17.86 6.58 6.21
C TYR A 88 17.36 5.13 6.17
N ALA A 89 16.17 4.90 5.62
CA ALA A 89 15.59 3.57 5.51
C ALA A 89 16.46 2.63 4.64
N ALA A 90 16.94 3.10 3.49
CA ALA A 90 17.84 2.34 2.62
C ALA A 90 19.16 2.00 3.31
N ASP A 91 19.82 3.00 3.91
CA ASP A 91 21.12 2.86 4.57
C ASP A 91 21.05 1.92 5.79
N ASN A 92 19.89 1.78 6.42
CA ASN A 92 19.66 0.90 7.56
C ASN A 92 18.96 -0.42 7.19
N GLY A 93 18.89 -0.75 5.91
CA GLY A 93 18.51 -2.08 5.42
C GLY A 93 17.00 -2.35 5.38
N ALA A 94 16.16 -1.31 5.35
CA ALA A 94 14.74 -1.49 5.06
C ALA A 94 14.55 -1.92 3.60
N CYS A 95 13.74 -2.95 3.36
CA CYS A 95 13.44 -3.44 2.02
C CYS A 95 12.05 -3.00 1.52
N ILE A 96 11.21 -2.47 2.40
CA ILE A 96 9.90 -1.94 2.06
C ILE A 96 9.76 -0.54 2.66
N ALA A 97 9.45 0.45 1.82
CA ALA A 97 8.97 1.75 2.26
C ALA A 97 7.44 1.74 2.21
N GLN A 98 6.80 1.85 3.37
CA GLN A 98 5.37 1.93 3.52
C GLN A 98 4.96 3.39 3.75
N CYS A 99 4.19 3.96 2.82
CA CYS A 99 3.94 5.39 2.72
C CYS A 99 2.44 5.69 2.65
N SER A 100 1.79 5.81 3.81
CA SER A 100 0.37 6.19 3.91
C SER A 100 0.20 7.71 3.86
N TYR A 101 0.77 8.34 2.85
CA TYR A 101 0.66 9.78 2.60
C TYR A 101 0.78 10.08 1.11
N GLY A 102 0.50 11.30 0.73
CA GLY A 102 0.65 11.79 -0.63
C GLY A 102 0.01 13.17 -0.82
N ASN A 103 0.35 13.83 -1.92
CA ASN A 103 -0.21 15.10 -2.34
C ASN A 103 -1.18 14.89 -3.51
N SER A 104 -2.38 15.44 -3.40
CA SER A 104 -3.45 15.29 -4.40
C SER A 104 -3.67 16.54 -5.25
N TYR A 105 -2.70 17.43 -5.31
CA TYR A 105 -2.83 18.63 -6.11
C TYR A 105 -2.45 18.34 -7.56
N ALA A 106 -3.44 18.42 -8.46
CA ALA A 106 -3.19 18.51 -9.88
C ALA A 106 -2.76 19.93 -10.20
N ILE A 107 -1.67 20.06 -10.98
CA ILE A 107 -1.20 21.34 -11.43
C ILE A 107 -1.75 21.63 -12.82
N THR A 108 -2.09 22.89 -13.05
CA THR A 108 -2.39 23.46 -14.37
C THR A 108 -1.09 23.66 -15.18
N GLU A 109 -1.23 23.83 -16.48
CA GLU A 109 -0.19 23.76 -17.52
C GLU A 109 1.10 24.58 -17.30
N ASP A 110 1.15 25.49 -16.31
CA ASP A 110 2.22 26.47 -16.13
C ASP A 110 3.25 26.14 -15.03
N ASP A 111 3.05 25.08 -14.24
CA ASP A 111 3.93 24.77 -13.12
C ASP A 111 5.01 23.74 -13.48
N MET A 112 6.19 23.88 -12.89
CA MET A 112 7.39 23.12 -13.20
C MET A 112 7.17 21.61 -13.04
N TYR A 113 7.21 20.95 -14.17
CA TYR A 113 6.97 19.52 -14.33
C TYR A 113 8.14 18.64 -13.87
N ILE A 114 7.82 17.60 -13.09
CA ILE A 114 8.78 16.57 -12.71
C ILE A 114 8.25 15.22 -13.15
N ASN A 115 9.03 14.56 -14.04
CA ASN A 115 8.75 13.26 -14.64
C ASN A 115 8.12 12.26 -13.68
N GLY A 116 6.89 11.85 -13.93
CA GLY A 116 6.28 10.73 -13.28
C GLY A 116 4.77 10.76 -13.12
N GLY A 117 4.13 11.87 -13.35
CA GLY A 117 2.69 12.03 -13.13
C GLY A 117 1.91 12.63 -14.30
N GLU A 118 2.25 12.27 -15.55
CA GLU A 118 1.42 12.64 -16.71
C GLU A 118 0.33 11.61 -16.95
N PHE A 119 -0.91 12.05 -16.88
CA PHE A 119 -2.07 11.24 -17.20
C PHE A 119 -2.98 11.97 -18.18
N LYS A 120 -3.70 11.23 -19.02
CA LYS A 120 -4.82 11.78 -19.77
C LYS A 120 -6.12 11.41 -19.07
N ILE A 121 -6.87 12.41 -18.67
CA ILE A 121 -8.21 12.24 -18.08
C ILE A 121 -9.19 13.02 -18.98
N ASP A 122 -10.14 12.30 -19.57
CA ASP A 122 -11.10 12.86 -20.52
C ASP A 122 -10.44 13.68 -21.66
N GLY A 123 -9.27 13.20 -22.13
CA GLY A 123 -8.49 13.82 -23.21
C GLY A 123 -7.64 15.02 -22.78
N LYS A 124 -7.67 15.43 -21.53
CA LYS A 124 -6.83 16.51 -20.98
C LYS A 124 -5.61 15.93 -20.29
N ASP A 125 -4.47 16.56 -20.50
CA ASP A 125 -3.25 16.21 -19.77
C ASP A 125 -3.36 16.70 -18.33
N VAL A 126 -3.14 15.80 -17.39
CA VAL A 126 -3.07 16.08 -15.95
C VAL A 126 -1.65 15.83 -15.49
N LYS A 127 -1.07 16.81 -14.86
CA LYS A 127 0.28 16.73 -14.27
C LYS A 127 0.15 16.82 -12.75
N LEU A 128 0.86 15.98 -12.03
CA LEU A 128 0.92 16.05 -10.58
C LEU A 128 2.17 16.83 -10.14
N ASP A 129 1.99 17.66 -9.15
CA ASP A 129 3.11 18.31 -8.46
C ASP A 129 3.96 17.26 -7.76
N GLY A 130 5.24 17.36 -7.92
CA GLY A 130 6.19 16.42 -7.35
C GLY A 130 7.47 17.12 -6.94
N SER A 131 8.18 16.51 -6.01
CA SER A 131 9.47 17.00 -5.52
C SER A 131 10.63 16.30 -6.21
N PRO A 132 11.54 17.03 -6.91
CA PRO A 132 12.76 16.43 -7.46
C PRO A 132 13.62 15.77 -6.39
N LEU A 133 13.67 16.37 -5.20
CA LEU A 133 14.47 15.88 -4.10
C LEU A 133 13.89 14.57 -3.54
N GLU A 134 12.57 14.53 -3.31
CA GLU A 134 11.88 13.32 -2.87
C GLU A 134 12.00 12.21 -3.90
N ASN A 135 11.80 12.51 -5.19
CA ASN A 135 11.99 11.55 -6.29
C ASN A 135 13.41 10.97 -6.33
N ALA A 136 14.42 11.80 -6.16
CA ALA A 136 15.81 11.34 -6.17
C ALA A 136 16.10 10.41 -4.97
N ALA A 137 15.60 10.76 -3.79
CA ALA A 137 15.76 9.94 -2.59
C ALA A 137 14.97 8.62 -2.67
N LEU A 138 13.77 8.66 -3.24
CA LEU A 138 12.97 7.45 -3.48
C LEU A 138 13.65 6.52 -4.49
N ARG A 139 14.24 7.05 -5.56
CA ARG A 139 15.05 6.26 -6.50
C ARG A 139 16.29 5.67 -5.82
N TYR A 140 16.94 6.41 -4.94
CA TYR A 140 18.03 5.90 -4.11
C TYR A 140 17.58 4.71 -3.26
N PHE A 141 16.43 4.82 -2.59
CA PHE A 141 15.86 3.72 -1.83
C PHE A 141 15.57 2.49 -2.70
N LEU A 142 15.05 2.69 -3.91
CA LEU A 142 14.65 1.62 -4.83
C LEU A 142 15.84 0.99 -5.60
N ASP A 143 17.02 1.61 -5.56
CA ASP A 143 18.19 1.14 -6.29
C ASP A 143 18.64 -0.23 -5.77
N PRO A 144 18.84 -1.24 -6.67
CA PRO A 144 19.38 -2.54 -6.29
C PRO A 144 20.71 -2.46 -5.54
N ALA A 145 21.55 -1.45 -5.80
CA ALA A 145 22.81 -1.25 -5.11
C ALA A 145 22.65 -0.93 -3.61
N ASN A 146 21.48 -0.43 -3.22
CA ASN A 146 21.11 -0.09 -1.83
C ASN A 146 20.21 -1.14 -1.18
N SER A 147 20.01 -2.30 -1.85
CA SER A 147 19.23 -3.42 -1.34
C SER A 147 20.15 -4.52 -0.81
N ASN A 148 20.00 -4.89 0.44
CA ASN A 148 20.77 -5.94 1.07
C ASN A 148 19.96 -7.22 1.33
N HIS A 149 18.73 -7.31 0.82
CA HIS A 149 17.88 -8.46 1.09
C HIS A 149 18.22 -9.64 0.16
N PRO A 150 18.41 -10.88 0.69
CA PRO A 150 18.89 -12.02 -0.11
C PRO A 150 17.88 -12.47 -1.18
N SER A 151 16.60 -12.18 -1.02
CA SER A 151 15.52 -12.66 -1.89
C SER A 151 14.89 -11.57 -2.77
N LEU A 152 15.35 -10.33 -2.63
CA LEU A 152 14.82 -9.21 -3.40
C LEU A 152 15.97 -8.33 -3.89
N GLU A 153 16.01 -8.04 -5.16
CA GLU A 153 16.97 -7.15 -5.79
C GLU A 153 16.30 -5.80 -6.09
N GLY A 154 16.72 -4.79 -5.36
CA GLY A 154 16.01 -3.51 -5.25
C GLY A 154 14.91 -3.55 -4.18
N ASN A 155 14.63 -2.40 -3.59
CA ASN A 155 13.61 -2.27 -2.54
C ASN A 155 12.24 -1.94 -3.15
N ILE A 156 11.16 -2.08 -2.37
CA ILE A 156 9.78 -1.84 -2.80
C ILE A 156 9.21 -0.66 -2.03
N ALA A 157 8.54 0.25 -2.73
CA ALA A 157 7.78 1.35 -2.12
C ALA A 157 6.29 1.20 -2.41
N VAL A 158 5.47 1.29 -1.35
CA VAL A 158 4.02 1.16 -1.38
C VAL A 158 3.39 2.44 -0.86
N PHE A 159 2.50 3.04 -1.64
CA PHE A 159 1.87 4.31 -1.34
C PHE A 159 0.35 4.20 -1.28
N ALA A 160 -0.26 5.02 -0.44
CA ALA A 160 -1.70 5.25 -0.50
C ALA A 160 -2.06 6.04 -1.78
N ALA A 161 -3.14 5.66 -2.45
CA ALA A 161 -3.57 6.34 -3.68
C ALA A 161 -4.16 7.74 -3.43
N GLY A 162 -4.61 8.02 -2.20
CA GLY A 162 -5.25 9.28 -1.81
C GLY A 162 -6.74 9.13 -1.51
N ASN A 163 -7.28 10.11 -0.78
CA ASN A 163 -8.63 10.06 -0.18
C ASN A 163 -9.53 11.23 -0.63
N HIS A 164 -9.38 11.69 -1.87
CA HIS A 164 -10.10 12.86 -2.39
C HIS A 164 -11.04 12.52 -3.54
N SER A 165 -11.34 11.23 -3.76
CA SER A 165 -12.16 10.73 -4.89
C SER A 165 -11.67 11.24 -6.25
N GLN A 166 -10.36 11.50 -6.38
CA GLN A 166 -9.74 11.98 -7.60
C GLN A 166 -9.57 10.84 -8.63
N PRO A 167 -9.76 11.12 -9.93
CA PRO A 167 -9.63 10.11 -10.98
C PRO A 167 -8.16 9.82 -11.36
N TYR A 168 -7.25 9.88 -10.40
CA TYR A 168 -5.82 9.56 -10.50
C TYR A 168 -5.24 9.30 -9.11
N SER A 169 -4.10 8.60 -9.04
CA SER A 169 -3.35 8.42 -7.79
C SER A 169 -2.65 9.72 -7.37
N SER A 170 -2.56 9.97 -6.07
CA SER A 170 -1.74 11.04 -5.51
C SER A 170 -0.25 10.82 -5.78
N TYR A 171 0.53 11.89 -5.84
CA TYR A 171 1.99 11.82 -5.80
C TYR A 171 2.49 11.55 -4.36
N PRO A 172 3.53 10.73 -4.09
CA PRO A 172 4.37 9.96 -5.04
C PRO A 172 3.78 8.65 -5.54
N GLY A 173 2.60 8.21 -5.06
CA GLY A 173 1.95 6.97 -5.44
C GLY A 173 1.71 6.81 -6.94
N ALA A 174 1.51 7.93 -7.66
CA ALA A 174 1.34 7.98 -9.10
C ALA A 174 2.60 7.61 -9.91
N LEU A 175 3.77 7.59 -9.28
CA LEU A 175 5.03 7.28 -9.97
C LEU A 175 5.03 5.84 -10.50
N PRO A 176 5.56 5.62 -11.72
CA PRO A 176 5.42 4.31 -12.39
C PRO A 176 6.17 3.18 -11.68
N TYR A 177 7.16 3.48 -10.88
CA TYR A 177 8.05 2.52 -10.21
C TYR A 177 7.69 2.22 -8.76
N VAL A 178 6.56 2.73 -8.25
CA VAL A 178 6.02 2.43 -6.91
C VAL A 178 4.67 1.72 -7.00
N ILE A 179 4.21 1.15 -5.92
CA ILE A 179 2.89 0.49 -5.83
C ILE A 179 1.90 1.44 -5.17
N SER A 180 0.94 1.95 -5.93
CA SER A 180 -0.17 2.76 -5.40
C SER A 180 -1.37 1.89 -5.07
N VAL A 181 -1.95 2.10 -3.89
CA VAL A 181 -3.01 1.26 -3.33
C VAL A 181 -4.30 2.04 -3.18
N THR A 182 -5.35 1.59 -3.86
CA THR A 182 -6.73 2.07 -3.71
C THR A 182 -7.45 1.34 -2.57
N ALA A 183 -8.57 1.88 -2.10
CA ALA A 183 -9.29 1.34 -0.96
C ALA A 183 -10.68 0.82 -1.34
N PHE A 184 -11.03 -0.35 -0.81
CA PHE A 184 -12.39 -0.90 -0.85
C PHE A 184 -12.90 -1.24 0.55
N GLY A 185 -14.23 -1.29 0.69
CA GLY A 185 -14.92 -1.64 1.90
C GLY A 185 -15.13 -3.15 2.09
N ALA A 186 -15.77 -3.55 3.19
CA ALA A 186 -16.11 -4.96 3.47
C ALA A 186 -17.13 -5.54 2.46
N ASP A 187 -17.81 -4.70 1.72
CA ASP A 187 -18.74 -5.02 0.64
C ASP A 187 -18.04 -5.28 -0.72
N TYR A 188 -16.71 -5.22 -0.78
CA TYR A 188 -15.89 -5.27 -2.01
C TYR A 188 -16.17 -4.12 -2.99
N LEU A 189 -16.81 -3.05 -2.52
CA LEU A 189 -17.03 -1.84 -3.30
C LEU A 189 -16.00 -0.77 -2.95
N PRO A 190 -15.71 0.15 -3.90
CA PRO A 190 -14.80 1.25 -3.64
C PRO A 190 -15.23 2.06 -2.41
N GLY A 191 -14.29 2.41 -1.54
CA GLY A 191 -14.53 3.42 -0.52
C GLY A 191 -14.84 4.76 -1.20
N GLY A 192 -15.89 5.46 -0.74
CA GLY A 192 -16.33 6.70 -1.40
C GLY A 192 -15.25 7.79 -1.49
N TYR A 193 -14.27 7.71 -0.62
CA TYR A 193 -13.12 8.62 -0.54
C TYR A 193 -11.97 8.24 -1.49
N THR A 194 -11.88 6.97 -1.94
CA THR A 194 -10.66 6.50 -2.62
C THR A 194 -10.38 7.22 -3.93
N ASN A 195 -9.13 7.59 -4.17
CA ASN A 195 -8.68 7.92 -5.52
C ASN A 195 -8.64 6.66 -6.38
N TYR A 196 -8.77 6.81 -7.70
CA TYR A 196 -8.87 5.71 -8.68
C TYR A 196 -8.32 6.15 -10.04
N GLY A 197 -8.06 5.20 -10.95
CA GLY A 197 -7.62 5.51 -12.31
C GLY A 197 -6.10 5.52 -12.50
N PRO A 198 -5.56 6.37 -13.40
CA PRO A 198 -4.13 6.37 -13.70
C PRO A 198 -3.24 6.46 -12.45
N GLY A 199 -2.15 5.69 -12.47
CA GLY A 199 -1.22 5.59 -11.34
C GLY A 199 -1.63 4.60 -10.26
N CYS A 200 -2.92 4.25 -10.13
CA CYS A 200 -3.39 3.23 -9.18
C CYS A 200 -3.02 1.82 -9.69
N LYS A 201 -2.44 0.97 -8.83
CA LYS A 201 -1.92 -0.33 -9.26
C LYS A 201 -2.61 -1.53 -8.65
N ILE A 202 -3.09 -1.44 -7.41
CA ILE A 202 -3.73 -2.54 -6.69
C ILE A 202 -4.73 -1.99 -5.68
N ALA A 203 -5.74 -2.78 -5.33
CA ALA A 203 -6.71 -2.43 -4.29
C ALA A 203 -6.51 -3.28 -3.04
N ALA A 204 -6.82 -2.71 -1.87
CA ALA A 204 -6.79 -3.42 -0.61
C ALA A 204 -7.90 -2.92 0.35
N PRO A 205 -8.22 -3.66 1.44
CA PRO A 205 -9.18 -3.21 2.41
C PRO A 205 -8.78 -1.87 3.06
N GLY A 206 -9.55 -0.83 2.82
CA GLY A 206 -9.37 0.48 3.45
C GLY A 206 -10.46 0.82 4.44
N GLY A 207 -11.52 0.00 4.46
CA GLY A 207 -12.71 0.21 5.29
C GLY A 207 -13.55 1.39 4.82
N GLU A 208 -14.72 1.53 5.42
CA GLU A 208 -15.60 2.65 5.17
C GLU A 208 -16.47 2.92 6.40
N TYR A 209 -16.57 4.18 6.76
CA TYR A 209 -17.51 4.61 7.79
C TYR A 209 -18.92 4.53 7.24
N PHE A 210 -19.79 3.87 7.95
CA PHE A 210 -21.17 3.75 7.56
C PHE A 210 -22.08 4.59 8.47
N ASP A 211 -22.02 4.33 9.77
CA ASP A 211 -22.70 5.13 10.80
C ASP A 211 -22.07 4.88 12.17
N ALA A 212 -22.57 5.58 13.19
CA ALA A 212 -22.02 5.50 14.56
C ALA A 212 -22.18 4.11 15.22
N ASP A 213 -23.07 3.26 14.71
CA ASP A 213 -23.31 1.91 15.23
C ASP A 213 -22.52 0.84 14.46
N ASN A 214 -21.95 1.19 13.28
CA ASN A 214 -21.29 0.28 12.34
C ASN A 214 -19.81 0.60 12.10
N TYR A 215 -19.07 1.03 13.13
CA TYR A 215 -17.60 1.22 13.02
C TYR A 215 -16.86 -0.04 12.57
N GLY A 216 -17.43 -1.24 12.78
CA GLY A 216 -16.86 -2.50 12.32
C GLY A 216 -16.65 -2.64 10.82
N MET A 217 -17.22 -1.74 10.01
CA MET A 217 -16.95 -1.66 8.56
C MET A 217 -15.63 -0.93 8.24
N MET A 218 -15.04 -0.25 9.22
CA MET A 218 -13.72 0.37 9.12
C MET A 218 -12.62 -0.64 9.49
N ILE A 219 -11.38 -0.25 9.31
CA ILE A 219 -10.22 -1.07 9.66
C ILE A 219 -9.86 -0.86 11.13
N LEU A 220 -9.85 -1.96 11.87
CA LEU A 220 -9.39 -1.99 13.25
C LEU A 220 -7.89 -2.23 13.31
N SER A 221 -7.16 -1.43 14.07
CA SER A 221 -5.74 -1.61 14.34
C SER A 221 -5.31 -0.98 15.65
N THR A 222 -4.02 -1.03 15.95
CA THR A 222 -3.44 -0.41 17.15
C THR A 222 -3.63 1.10 17.14
N GLY A 223 -3.92 1.67 18.29
CA GLY A 223 -4.11 3.08 18.53
C GLY A 223 -3.15 3.63 19.59
N VAL A 224 -3.26 4.92 19.86
CA VAL A 224 -2.53 5.61 20.94
C VAL A 224 -3.54 6.06 21.98
N SER A 225 -3.41 5.56 23.21
CA SER A 225 -4.38 5.79 24.28
C SER A 225 -4.56 7.28 24.63
N ASN A 226 -3.51 8.08 24.45
CA ASN A 226 -3.48 9.50 24.78
C ASN A 226 -3.76 10.41 23.56
N ALA A 227 -3.99 9.82 22.38
CA ALA A 227 -4.22 10.62 21.19
C ALA A 227 -5.49 11.44 21.35
N ALA A 228 -5.42 12.71 20.93
CA ALA A 228 -6.59 13.59 20.82
C ALA A 228 -7.53 13.17 19.67
N GLN A 229 -7.44 11.91 19.24
CA GLN A 229 -8.17 11.37 18.11
C GLN A 229 -9.66 11.23 18.41
N SER A 230 -10.43 11.61 17.39
CA SER A 230 -11.87 11.34 17.33
C SER A 230 -12.19 9.90 16.91
N SER A 231 -11.18 9.08 16.59
CA SER A 231 -11.39 7.70 16.14
C SER A 231 -11.99 6.83 17.23
N PRO A 232 -13.05 6.10 16.94
CA PRO A 232 -13.71 5.25 17.92
C PRO A 232 -12.83 4.06 18.29
N GLY A 233 -12.75 3.80 19.61
CA GLY A 233 -12.05 2.64 20.16
C GLY A 233 -13.03 1.50 20.47
N ILE A 234 -12.49 0.30 20.74
CA ILE A 234 -13.30 -0.83 21.20
C ILE A 234 -13.67 -0.65 22.67
N GLY A 235 -14.98 -0.55 22.95
CA GLY A 235 -15.46 -0.47 24.33
C GLY A 235 -14.89 0.69 25.15
N GLY A 236 -14.45 1.76 24.48
CA GLY A 236 -13.81 2.92 25.10
C GLY A 236 -12.29 2.80 25.28
N ASP A 237 -11.70 1.63 24.97
CA ASP A 237 -10.25 1.44 24.95
C ASP A 237 -9.67 1.99 23.62
N ARG A 238 -8.80 2.98 23.72
CA ARG A 238 -8.13 3.62 22.57
C ARG A 238 -6.79 2.99 22.19
N ASN A 239 -6.40 1.90 22.83
CA ASN A 239 -5.24 1.11 22.37
C ASN A 239 -5.51 0.43 21.03
N TYR A 240 -6.79 0.27 20.68
CA TYR A 240 -7.26 -0.25 19.40
C TYR A 240 -8.39 0.64 18.90
N VAL A 241 -8.23 1.15 17.68
CA VAL A 241 -9.16 2.11 17.09
C VAL A 241 -9.53 1.74 15.66
N TYR A 242 -10.67 2.24 15.21
CA TYR A 242 -11.16 2.07 13.85
C TYR A 242 -10.79 3.29 13.01
N MET A 243 -10.23 3.06 11.84
CA MET A 243 -9.95 4.10 10.84
C MET A 243 -10.34 3.61 9.44
N GLN A 244 -10.55 4.56 8.53
CA GLN A 244 -10.73 4.29 7.10
C GLN A 244 -9.75 5.11 6.28
N GLY A 245 -9.46 4.64 5.07
CA GLY A 245 -8.63 5.39 4.11
C GLY A 245 -7.77 4.48 3.25
N THR A 246 -7.27 5.04 2.16
CA THR A 246 -6.17 4.42 1.41
C THR A 246 -4.92 4.26 2.28
N SER A 247 -4.81 5.06 3.34
CA SER A 247 -3.80 4.91 4.40
C SER A 247 -3.89 3.58 5.14
N MET A 248 -5.05 2.94 5.22
CA MET A 248 -5.27 1.62 5.83
C MET A 248 -5.15 0.52 4.77
N ALA A 249 -5.51 0.79 3.54
CA ALA A 249 -5.33 -0.12 2.41
C ALA A 249 -3.83 -0.36 2.09
N CYS A 250 -3.04 0.69 2.08
CA CYS A 250 -1.60 0.65 1.79
C CYS A 250 -0.81 -0.34 2.68
N PRO A 251 -0.94 -0.34 4.02
CA PRO A 251 -0.24 -1.27 4.89
C PRO A 251 -0.69 -2.72 4.74
N HIS A 252 -1.92 -3.02 4.28
CA HIS A 252 -2.30 -4.38 3.92
C HIS A 252 -1.42 -4.92 2.79
N VAL A 253 -1.21 -4.13 1.74
CA VAL A 253 -0.31 -4.51 0.64
C VAL A 253 1.12 -4.63 1.12
N SER A 254 1.61 -3.68 1.94
CA SER A 254 2.97 -3.73 2.50
C SER A 254 3.19 -4.99 3.36
N GLY A 255 2.19 -5.39 4.14
CA GLY A 255 2.21 -6.64 4.92
C GLY A 255 2.27 -7.87 4.03
N VAL A 256 1.48 -7.91 2.95
CA VAL A 256 1.50 -9.01 1.96
C VAL A 256 2.86 -9.07 1.24
N VAL A 257 3.44 -7.93 0.87
CA VAL A 257 4.80 -7.85 0.31
C VAL A 257 5.82 -8.42 1.30
N ALA A 258 5.73 -8.08 2.60
CA ALA A 258 6.63 -8.60 3.62
C ALA A 258 6.51 -10.13 3.78
N LEU A 259 5.28 -10.67 3.76
CA LEU A 259 5.06 -12.13 3.74
C LEU A 259 5.70 -12.77 2.51
N GLY A 260 5.52 -12.17 1.33
CA GLY A 260 6.10 -12.67 0.08
C GLY A 260 7.63 -12.71 0.12
N ILE A 261 8.27 -11.63 0.60
CA ILE A 261 9.73 -11.57 0.74
C ILE A 261 10.22 -12.65 1.72
N SER A 262 9.53 -12.82 2.85
CA SER A 262 9.85 -13.86 3.84
C SER A 262 9.69 -15.24 3.24
N TYR A 263 8.64 -15.49 2.45
CA TYR A 263 8.40 -16.78 1.80
C TYR A 263 9.41 -17.07 0.69
N ALA A 264 9.75 -16.07 -0.14
CA ALA A 264 10.82 -16.19 -1.14
C ALA A 264 12.16 -16.58 -0.48
N LYS A 265 12.48 -15.97 0.67
CA LYS A 265 13.67 -16.32 1.46
C LYS A 265 13.61 -17.77 1.95
N LYS A 266 12.47 -18.22 2.45
CA LYS A 266 12.27 -19.61 2.89
C LYS A 266 12.48 -20.60 1.75
N LEU A 267 12.07 -20.24 0.54
CA LEU A 267 12.23 -21.07 -0.67
C LEU A 267 13.62 -20.94 -1.32
N GLY A 268 14.49 -20.06 -0.82
CA GLY A 268 15.78 -19.79 -1.44
C GLY A 268 15.68 -19.08 -2.81
N LYS A 269 14.55 -18.43 -3.09
CA LYS A 269 14.31 -17.71 -4.35
C LYS A 269 14.73 -16.26 -4.24
N LYS A 270 15.19 -15.71 -5.35
CA LYS A 270 15.54 -14.30 -5.52
C LYS A 270 14.81 -13.74 -6.72
N PHE A 271 14.24 -12.57 -6.57
CA PHE A 271 13.52 -11.84 -7.61
C PHE A 271 14.09 -10.44 -7.75
N SER A 272 14.07 -9.91 -8.95
CA SER A 272 14.17 -8.47 -9.14
C SER A 272 12.92 -7.78 -8.58
N ARG A 273 13.01 -6.50 -8.27
CA ARG A 273 11.84 -5.71 -7.83
C ARG A 273 10.68 -5.82 -8.82
N ASP A 274 10.96 -5.70 -10.11
CA ASP A 274 9.94 -5.65 -11.15
C ASP A 274 9.24 -7.01 -11.32
N GLU A 275 9.97 -8.13 -11.25
CA GLU A 275 9.39 -9.47 -11.21
C GLU A 275 8.50 -9.66 -9.99
N PHE A 276 8.98 -9.26 -8.81
CA PHE A 276 8.23 -9.43 -7.57
C PHE A 276 6.95 -8.58 -7.55
N GLN A 277 7.01 -7.33 -8.03
CA GLN A 277 5.83 -6.50 -8.22
C GLN A 277 4.86 -7.09 -9.24
N SER A 278 5.36 -7.62 -10.35
CA SER A 278 4.53 -8.27 -11.36
C SER A 278 3.78 -9.46 -10.77
N LEU A 279 4.45 -10.33 -10.01
CA LEU A 279 3.79 -11.44 -9.30
C LEU A 279 2.68 -10.94 -8.35
N LEU A 280 2.94 -9.88 -7.60
CA LEU A 280 1.93 -9.30 -6.71
C LEU A 280 0.72 -8.77 -7.49
N LEU A 281 0.96 -7.96 -8.52
CA LEU A 281 -0.08 -7.28 -9.28
C LEU A 281 -0.91 -8.22 -10.15
N THR A 282 -0.41 -9.41 -10.45
CA THR A 282 -1.15 -10.45 -11.17
C THR A 282 -1.85 -11.45 -10.26
N SER A 283 -1.49 -11.47 -8.96
CA SER A 283 -2.05 -12.37 -7.94
C SER A 283 -3.19 -11.72 -7.17
N VAL A 284 -4.23 -11.28 -7.86
CA VAL A 284 -5.34 -10.51 -7.29
C VAL A 284 -6.68 -11.20 -7.50
N ASN A 285 -7.69 -10.74 -6.78
CA ASN A 285 -9.09 -11.06 -7.03
C ASN A 285 -9.73 -9.93 -7.85
N GLU A 286 -10.58 -10.29 -8.80
CA GLU A 286 -11.31 -9.32 -9.59
C GLU A 286 -12.28 -8.52 -8.71
N LEU A 287 -12.39 -7.23 -8.98
CA LEU A 287 -13.32 -6.32 -8.30
C LEU A 287 -14.36 -5.74 -9.26
N ASP A 288 -14.01 -5.54 -10.52
CA ASP A 288 -14.83 -4.80 -11.49
C ASP A 288 -16.24 -5.37 -11.67
N GLY A 289 -16.38 -6.69 -11.53
CA GLY A 289 -17.69 -7.35 -11.58
C GLY A 289 -18.68 -6.89 -10.51
N HIS A 290 -18.17 -6.30 -9.42
CA HIS A 290 -19.00 -5.74 -8.35
C HIS A 290 -19.40 -4.26 -8.61
N PHE A 291 -18.76 -3.57 -9.55
CA PHE A 291 -18.90 -2.13 -9.75
C PHE A 291 -20.06 -1.78 -10.71
N THR A 292 -21.27 -2.10 -10.29
CA THR A 292 -22.49 -1.83 -11.05
C THR A 292 -23.51 -1.04 -10.22
N GLY A 293 -24.20 -0.10 -10.86
CA GLY A 293 -25.20 0.72 -10.21
C GLY A 293 -24.61 1.80 -9.30
N THR A 294 -25.28 2.06 -8.19
CA THR A 294 -24.90 3.10 -7.24
C THR A 294 -24.85 2.55 -5.81
N LYS A 295 -24.03 3.16 -4.97
CA LYS A 295 -23.94 2.89 -3.54
C LYS A 295 -24.13 4.19 -2.77
N ASP A 296 -24.82 4.14 -1.64
CA ASP A 296 -24.84 5.26 -0.69
C ASP A 296 -23.60 5.18 0.20
N TYR A 297 -22.92 6.30 0.41
CA TYR A 297 -21.81 6.39 1.33
C TYR A 297 -21.89 7.68 2.16
N TYR A 298 -21.35 7.63 3.37
CA TYR A 298 -21.30 8.78 4.24
C TYR A 298 -19.99 9.54 4.04
N ASP A 299 -20.08 10.74 3.50
CA ASP A 299 -18.93 11.61 3.29
C ASP A 299 -18.59 12.36 4.59
N LEU A 300 -17.46 12.00 5.19
CA LEU A 300 -16.98 12.64 6.42
C LEU A 300 -16.54 14.10 6.23
N SER A 301 -16.28 14.54 5.01
CA SER A 301 -15.89 15.93 4.74
C SER A 301 -17.09 16.87 4.71
N SER A 302 -18.21 16.41 4.19
CA SER A 302 -19.47 17.16 4.11
C SER A 302 -20.49 16.77 5.19
N TYR A 303 -20.19 15.75 6.00
CA TYR A 303 -21.08 15.15 7.01
C TYR A 303 -22.46 14.78 6.44
N SER A 304 -22.48 14.23 5.22
CA SER A 304 -23.71 13.93 4.52
C SER A 304 -23.65 12.61 3.74
N TRP A 305 -24.82 12.02 3.52
CA TRP A 305 -24.98 10.87 2.64
C TRP A 305 -24.90 11.29 1.18
N THR A 306 -24.09 10.58 0.42
CA THR A 306 -23.88 10.84 -1.01
C THR A 306 -24.03 9.55 -1.80
N LYS A 307 -24.57 9.66 -3.03
CA LYS A 307 -24.64 8.54 -3.97
C LYS A 307 -23.38 8.48 -4.82
N LEU A 308 -22.74 7.32 -4.80
CA LEU A 308 -21.56 7.01 -5.57
C LEU A 308 -21.94 6.16 -6.79
N ASP A 309 -21.65 6.63 -7.98
CA ASP A 309 -21.76 5.84 -9.20
C ASP A 309 -20.57 4.88 -9.31
N LEU A 310 -20.84 3.59 -9.19
CA LEU A 310 -19.81 2.55 -9.17
C LEU A 310 -19.19 2.32 -10.55
N SER A 311 -19.86 2.66 -11.63
CA SER A 311 -19.35 2.46 -13.00
C SER A 311 -18.08 3.29 -13.27
N ARG A 312 -17.91 4.41 -12.57
CA ARG A 312 -16.72 5.27 -12.69
C ARG A 312 -15.42 4.61 -12.22
N TYR A 313 -15.52 3.52 -11.45
CA TYR A 313 -14.36 2.78 -10.91
C TYR A 313 -13.97 1.57 -11.76
N GLN A 314 -14.79 1.14 -12.70
CA GLN A 314 -14.49 -0.01 -13.56
C GLN A 314 -13.17 0.16 -14.30
N GLY A 315 -12.27 -0.84 -14.18
CA GLY A 315 -10.92 -0.82 -14.73
C GLY A 315 -9.99 0.22 -14.10
N LYS A 316 -10.35 0.82 -12.95
CA LYS A 316 -9.64 1.96 -12.38
C LYS A 316 -9.17 1.77 -10.93
N MET A 317 -9.45 0.62 -10.33
CA MET A 317 -9.03 0.28 -8.97
C MET A 317 -7.69 -0.48 -8.92
N GLY A 318 -6.85 -0.31 -9.96
CA GLY A 318 -5.65 -1.11 -10.17
C GLY A 318 -5.99 -2.45 -10.80
N THR A 319 -5.15 -3.47 -10.58
CA THR A 319 -5.33 -4.81 -11.19
C THR A 319 -6.38 -5.66 -10.46
N GLY A 320 -6.80 -5.27 -9.26
CA GLY A 320 -7.79 -5.97 -8.44
C GLY A 320 -7.44 -5.96 -6.95
N ALA A 321 -8.22 -6.70 -6.15
CA ALA A 321 -8.00 -6.84 -4.72
C ALA A 321 -6.79 -7.74 -4.42
N VAL A 322 -5.91 -7.28 -3.55
CA VAL A 322 -4.74 -8.05 -3.08
C VAL A 322 -5.17 -9.39 -2.50
N ASP A 323 -4.46 -10.46 -2.87
CA ASP A 323 -4.66 -11.81 -2.36
C ASP A 323 -3.31 -12.40 -1.92
N ALA A 324 -3.10 -12.49 -0.62
CA ALA A 324 -1.85 -12.99 -0.06
C ALA A 324 -1.57 -14.45 -0.44
N TRP A 325 -2.60 -15.32 -0.46
CA TRP A 325 -2.41 -16.72 -0.79
C TRP A 325 -2.00 -16.90 -2.26
N LYS A 326 -2.71 -16.26 -3.20
CA LYS A 326 -2.34 -16.30 -4.62
C LYS A 326 -0.93 -15.78 -4.84
N PHE A 327 -0.56 -14.70 -4.16
CA PHE A 327 0.78 -14.14 -4.28
C PHE A 327 1.87 -15.10 -3.76
N LEU A 328 1.67 -15.74 -2.61
CA LEU A 328 2.61 -16.72 -2.11
C LEU A 328 2.74 -17.93 -3.04
N MET A 329 1.64 -18.41 -3.62
CA MET A 329 1.67 -19.47 -4.61
C MET A 329 2.39 -19.05 -5.90
N ALA A 330 2.21 -17.81 -6.35
CA ALA A 330 2.95 -17.28 -7.50
C ALA A 330 4.46 -17.22 -7.23
N ILE A 331 4.87 -16.81 -6.02
CA ILE A 331 6.28 -16.87 -5.58
C ILE A 331 6.79 -18.31 -5.60
N GLU A 332 6.00 -19.28 -5.20
CA GLU A 332 6.34 -20.71 -5.27
C GLU A 332 6.43 -21.19 -6.72
N GLY A 333 5.77 -20.52 -7.65
CA GLY A 333 5.67 -20.93 -9.06
C GLY A 333 4.45 -21.82 -9.32
N THR A 334 3.46 -21.78 -8.43
CA THR A 334 2.20 -22.51 -8.55
C THR A 334 1.09 -21.55 -8.93
N PRO A 335 0.65 -21.52 -10.20
CA PRO A 335 -0.47 -20.69 -10.63
C PRO A 335 -1.76 -21.09 -9.90
N THR A 336 -2.47 -20.11 -9.36
CA THR A 336 -3.73 -20.36 -8.68
C THR A 336 -4.89 -19.93 -9.56
N ILE A 337 -5.62 -20.90 -10.04
CA ILE A 337 -6.82 -20.69 -10.86
C ILE A 337 -8.00 -21.30 -10.10
N MET A 338 -8.95 -20.46 -9.71
CA MET A 338 -10.16 -20.91 -9.03
C MET A 338 -11.26 -21.13 -10.07
N THR A 339 -11.83 -22.35 -10.08
CA THR A 339 -12.98 -22.69 -10.90
C THR A 339 -14.02 -23.45 -10.08
N GLN A 340 -15.26 -23.40 -10.51
CA GLN A 340 -16.33 -24.22 -9.94
C GLN A 340 -16.39 -25.57 -10.66
N ALA A 341 -16.55 -26.65 -9.89
CA ALA A 341 -16.71 -27.98 -10.46
C ALA A 341 -17.82 -28.04 -11.52
N GLY A 342 -17.55 -28.63 -12.66
CA GLY A 342 -18.51 -28.77 -13.77
C GLY A 342 -18.70 -27.53 -14.65
N LYS A 343 -17.97 -26.42 -14.40
CA LYS A 343 -17.98 -25.24 -15.29
C LYS A 343 -16.76 -25.21 -16.19
N LYS A 344 -16.97 -24.97 -17.48
CA LYS A 344 -15.88 -24.62 -18.40
C LYS A 344 -15.41 -23.20 -18.08
N MET A 345 -14.10 -23.02 -17.97
CA MET A 345 -13.48 -21.73 -17.77
C MET A 345 -12.47 -21.46 -18.88
N CYS A 346 -12.55 -20.28 -19.48
CA CYS A 346 -11.49 -19.77 -20.33
C CYS A 346 -10.51 -18.99 -19.45
N ILE A 347 -9.25 -19.35 -19.48
CA ILE A 347 -8.22 -18.69 -18.71
C ILE A 347 -7.43 -17.81 -19.67
N ASP A 348 -7.44 -16.51 -19.42
CA ASP A 348 -6.52 -15.61 -20.09
C ASP A 348 -5.15 -15.75 -19.45
N ILE A 349 -4.27 -16.46 -20.14
CA ILE A 349 -2.89 -16.67 -19.69
C ILE A 349 -1.97 -15.49 -19.94
N SER A 350 -2.42 -14.47 -20.68
CA SER A 350 -1.60 -13.26 -20.94
C SER A 350 -1.19 -12.55 -19.65
N ARG A 351 -1.98 -12.68 -18.60
CA ARG A 351 -1.67 -12.15 -17.25
C ARG A 351 -0.49 -12.85 -16.58
N TYR A 352 -0.14 -14.05 -17.01
CA TYR A 352 0.92 -14.90 -16.42
C TYR A 352 2.15 -14.99 -17.30
N CYS A 353 2.10 -14.40 -18.49
CA CYS A 353 3.07 -14.57 -19.56
C CYS A 353 3.56 -13.21 -20.05
N ASN A 354 4.86 -13.11 -20.32
CA ASN A 354 5.39 -11.96 -21.02
C ASN A 354 4.95 -12.04 -22.50
N PRO A 355 4.30 -11.01 -23.09
CA PRO A 355 3.75 -11.08 -24.45
C PRO A 355 4.79 -11.29 -25.56
N HIS A 356 6.08 -11.25 -25.24
CA HIS A 356 7.17 -11.44 -26.17
C HIS A 356 7.81 -12.84 -26.11
N ASP A 357 7.37 -13.71 -25.20
CA ASP A 357 7.92 -15.05 -25.06
C ASP A 357 7.02 -16.10 -25.75
N GLU A 358 7.62 -17.15 -26.30
CA GLU A 358 6.89 -18.33 -26.78
C GLU A 358 6.57 -19.26 -25.59
N TYR A 359 5.31 -19.66 -25.46
CA TYR A 359 4.86 -20.50 -24.37
C TYR A 359 4.34 -21.84 -24.87
N THR A 360 4.70 -22.89 -24.16
CA THR A 360 4.09 -24.21 -24.31
C THR A 360 3.27 -24.53 -23.05
N ILE A 361 1.97 -24.70 -23.21
CA ILE A 361 1.10 -25.14 -22.12
C ILE A 361 1.07 -26.65 -22.10
N THR A 362 1.53 -27.25 -21.00
CA THR A 362 1.48 -28.69 -20.81
C THR A 362 0.59 -29.02 -19.64
N VAL A 363 -0.40 -29.88 -19.88
CA VAL A 363 -1.22 -30.46 -18.79
C VAL A 363 -0.74 -31.88 -18.57
N ASP A 364 -0.33 -32.20 -17.37
CA ASP A 364 0.13 -33.56 -17.04
C ASP A 364 -1.00 -34.57 -17.15
N ALA A 365 -0.65 -35.85 -17.38
CA ALA A 365 -1.62 -36.92 -17.61
C ALA A 365 -2.53 -37.21 -16.39
N ALA A 366 -2.01 -37.01 -15.17
CA ALA A 366 -2.78 -37.22 -13.95
C ALA A 366 -3.83 -36.14 -13.78
N THR A 367 -3.46 -34.87 -14.04
CA THR A 367 -4.37 -33.72 -14.05
C THR A 367 -5.44 -33.88 -15.13
N LYS A 368 -5.08 -34.30 -16.35
CA LYS A 368 -6.06 -34.62 -17.41
C LYS A 368 -7.08 -35.65 -16.97
N THR A 369 -6.62 -36.70 -16.32
CA THR A 369 -7.49 -37.78 -15.83
C THR A 369 -8.40 -37.32 -14.70
N ALA A 370 -7.91 -36.46 -13.82
CA ALA A 370 -8.68 -35.92 -12.69
C ALA A 370 -9.73 -34.88 -13.11
N LEU A 371 -9.50 -34.17 -14.21
CA LEU A 371 -10.41 -33.15 -14.71
C LEU A 371 -11.40 -33.62 -15.77
N GLY A 372 -11.25 -34.83 -16.29
CA GLY A 372 -12.09 -35.41 -17.34
C GLY A 372 -11.61 -34.98 -18.70
#